data_064f82dd163f978b40f394251bc0f15d
#
_entry.id   064f82dd163f978b40f394251bc0f15d
#
_cell.length_a   1.000
_cell.length_b   1.000
_cell.length_c   1.000
_cell.angle_alpha   90.00
_cell.angle_beta   90.00
_cell.angle_gamma   90.00
#
_symmetry.space_group_name_H-M   'P 1'
#
loop_
_entity.id
_entity.type
_entity.pdbx_description
1 polymer ?
#
loop_
_entity_poly.entity_id
_entity_poly.type
_entity_poly.pdbx_seq_one_letter_code
_entity_poly.pdbx_strand_id
1 'polypeptide(L)'
;WLVFCRWYSLIISWIAINQIEAITSTVTSLFFTSEALGIIQNVGGGDMRSGFALTAAGFGLAVAVIFMATFFATAGYEPVEIASAEALSQKGPGIMATLVAMAKNKVWIFAVLIYVFNAMGGIMQAQTMVIYFTHNLGNPQSYLRMYSAVSMVVTMVGYVSLSFFTKRLGNAGTNLLGCAFGIVGNLFRFVMRDSSLIVFGAGMGMAAFGGGLVAGTIILCIMDSQVYGEWKSGIRNDALVMSGFGLSSKIGFAVGGALSGYLQTLMGYNAALGAPSEAVKMLFFCENTLFYAISYVLSGICAFLVLRYERKIPQMQAEIEARRAQKTT
;
A
#
# COMPACT_ATOMS: atom_id res chain seq x y z
N TRP A 1 13.17 13.69 22.53
CA TRP A 1 13.94 14.06 21.34
C TRP A 1 14.45 12.81 20.59
N LEU A 2 15.09 11.87 21.24
CA LEU A 2 15.58 10.60 20.64
C LEU A 2 14.45 9.73 20.07
N VAL A 3 13.32 9.64 20.75
CA VAL A 3 12.12 8.93 20.25
C VAL A 3 11.57 9.62 18.99
N PHE A 4 11.58 10.96 18.95
CA PHE A 4 11.13 11.73 17.79
C PHE A 4 12.03 11.55 16.57
N CYS A 5 13.36 11.51 16.76
CA CYS A 5 14.32 11.22 15.69
C CYS A 5 14.19 9.79 15.14
N ARG A 6 13.94 8.82 16.02
CA ARG A 6 13.73 7.40 15.64
C ARG A 6 12.44 7.21 14.83
N TRP A 7 11.36 7.92 15.19
CA TRP A 7 10.13 7.94 14.41
C TRP A 7 10.30 8.64 13.05
N TYR A 8 11.08 9.70 13.01
CA TYR A 8 11.33 10.45 11.78
C TYR A 8 12.16 9.63 10.78
N SER A 9 13.16 8.88 11.27
CA SER A 9 13.97 8.00 10.42
C SER A 9 13.17 6.82 9.88
N LEU A 10 12.29 6.20 10.68
CA LEU A 10 11.41 5.12 10.22
C LEU A 10 10.39 5.62 9.20
N ILE A 11 9.81 6.81 9.41
CA ILE A 11 8.90 7.43 8.45
C ILE A 11 9.62 7.78 7.16
N ILE A 12 10.84 8.36 7.24
CA ILE A 12 11.66 8.67 6.05
C ILE A 12 12.06 7.40 5.31
N SER A 13 12.52 6.36 6.01
CA SER A 13 12.87 5.08 5.39
C SER A 13 11.65 4.42 4.74
N TRP A 14 10.49 4.49 5.38
CA TRP A 14 9.25 3.94 4.85
C TRP A 14 8.71 4.78 3.67
N ILE A 15 8.77 6.12 3.75
CA ILE A 15 8.49 7.02 2.62
C ILE A 15 9.45 6.70 1.46
N ALA A 16 10.74 6.51 1.74
CA ALA A 16 11.72 6.15 0.71
C ALA A 16 11.39 4.80 0.06
N ILE A 17 11.01 3.77 0.82
CA ILE A 17 10.62 2.46 0.29
C ILE A 17 9.36 2.56 -0.57
N ASN A 18 8.32 3.28 -0.12
CA ASN A 18 7.10 3.46 -0.91
C ASN A 18 7.32 4.40 -2.11
N GLN A 19 8.22 5.37 -2.02
CA GLN A 19 8.65 6.17 -3.18
C GLN A 19 9.40 5.32 -4.20
N ILE A 20 10.17 4.33 -3.77
CA ILE A 20 10.79 3.36 -4.67
C ILE A 20 9.72 2.55 -5.41
N GLU A 21 8.63 2.11 -4.76
CA GLU A 21 7.51 1.45 -5.45
C GLU A 21 6.79 2.41 -6.42
N ALA A 22 6.55 3.66 -6.03
CA ALA A 22 5.96 4.67 -6.89
C ALA A 22 6.90 5.04 -8.06
N ILE A 23 8.19 5.19 -7.80
CA ILE A 23 9.22 5.42 -8.83
C ILE A 23 9.31 4.19 -9.74
N THR A 24 9.28 2.98 -9.19
CA THR A 24 9.32 1.75 -9.97
C THR A 24 8.08 1.61 -10.85
N SER A 25 6.88 1.91 -10.34
CA SER A 25 5.65 1.90 -11.13
C SER A 25 5.64 2.99 -12.20
N THR A 26 6.16 4.18 -11.88
CA THR A 26 6.30 5.29 -12.82
C THR A 26 7.34 4.96 -13.88
N VAL A 27 8.48 4.45 -13.48
CA VAL A 27 9.53 3.98 -14.40
C VAL A 27 9.02 2.84 -15.25
N THR A 28 8.32 1.85 -14.65
CA THR A 28 7.70 0.75 -15.41
C THR A 28 6.68 1.27 -16.41
N SER A 29 5.84 2.25 -16.03
CA SER A 29 4.87 2.84 -16.96
C SER A 29 5.52 3.68 -18.07
N LEU A 30 6.66 4.29 -17.81
CA LEU A 30 7.50 4.94 -18.82
C LEU A 30 8.12 3.90 -19.80
N PHE A 31 8.46 2.71 -19.32
CA PHE A 31 8.98 1.61 -20.16
C PHE A 31 7.96 0.98 -21.09
N PHE A 32 6.66 1.14 -20.83
CA PHE A 32 5.60 0.71 -21.75
C PHE A 32 5.22 1.76 -22.81
N THR A 33 5.90 2.91 -22.84
CA THR A 33 5.79 3.82 -23.99
C THR A 33 6.51 3.24 -25.21
N SER A 34 6.06 3.60 -26.41
CA SER A 34 6.72 3.16 -27.65
C SER A 34 8.20 3.52 -27.72
N GLU A 35 8.56 4.67 -27.13
CA GLU A 35 9.94 5.15 -27.06
C GLU A 35 10.78 4.27 -26.11
N ALA A 36 10.22 3.92 -24.97
CA ALA A 36 10.90 3.06 -23.99
C ALA A 36 11.02 1.61 -24.49
N LEU A 37 10.01 1.09 -25.18
CA LEU A 37 10.09 -0.22 -25.85
C LEU A 37 11.19 -0.21 -26.92
N GLY A 38 11.33 0.90 -27.66
CA GLY A 38 12.43 1.10 -28.60
C GLY A 38 13.81 1.10 -27.92
N ILE A 39 13.95 1.73 -26.76
CA ILE A 39 15.18 1.70 -25.96
C ILE A 39 15.47 0.28 -25.49
N ILE A 40 14.49 -0.43 -24.95
CA ILE A 40 14.63 -1.82 -24.48
C ILE A 40 15.07 -2.73 -25.64
N GLN A 41 14.45 -2.58 -26.82
CA GLN A 41 14.81 -3.35 -28.00
C GLN A 41 16.23 -3.05 -28.46
N ASN A 42 16.68 -1.79 -28.43
CA ASN A 42 18.04 -1.39 -28.77
C ASN A 42 19.06 -1.97 -27.76
N VAL A 43 18.75 -1.95 -26.47
CA VAL A 43 19.58 -2.60 -25.42
C VAL A 43 19.71 -4.11 -25.65
N GLY A 44 18.68 -4.75 -26.18
CA GLY A 44 18.66 -6.16 -26.55
C GLY A 44 19.27 -6.50 -27.92
N GLY A 45 19.88 -5.53 -28.61
CA GLY A 45 20.46 -5.76 -29.94
C GLY A 45 19.42 -6.07 -31.01
N GLY A 46 18.18 -5.57 -30.85
CA GLY A 46 17.05 -5.80 -31.74
C GLY A 46 16.08 -6.90 -31.26
N ASP A 47 16.45 -7.69 -30.28
CA ASP A 47 15.59 -8.69 -29.67
C ASP A 47 14.92 -8.18 -28.37
N MET A 48 13.58 -8.22 -28.35
CA MET A 48 12.79 -7.72 -27.22
C MET A 48 13.00 -8.56 -25.96
N ARG A 49 13.19 -9.88 -26.07
CA ARG A 49 13.43 -10.77 -24.91
C ARG A 49 14.73 -10.45 -24.22
N SER A 50 15.80 -10.34 -24.99
CA SER A 50 17.12 -9.95 -24.50
C SER A 50 17.11 -8.54 -23.90
N GLY A 51 16.37 -7.61 -24.53
CA GLY A 51 16.19 -6.27 -24.06
C GLY A 51 15.52 -6.21 -22.68
N PHE A 52 14.42 -6.91 -22.48
CA PHE A 52 13.76 -6.99 -21.17
C PHE A 52 14.64 -7.66 -20.12
N ALA A 53 15.33 -8.75 -20.47
CA ALA A 53 16.22 -9.44 -19.54
C ALA A 53 17.38 -8.56 -19.07
N LEU A 54 18.04 -7.86 -19.98
CA LEU A 54 19.16 -6.96 -19.65
C LEU A 54 18.67 -5.74 -18.85
N THR A 55 17.54 -5.18 -19.21
CA THR A 55 16.93 -4.05 -18.47
C THR A 55 16.55 -4.47 -17.06
N ALA A 56 15.90 -5.62 -16.89
CA ALA A 56 15.54 -6.16 -15.57
C ALA A 56 16.80 -6.47 -14.73
N ALA A 57 17.85 -7.03 -15.32
CA ALA A 57 19.11 -7.28 -14.65
C ALA A 57 19.78 -5.97 -14.21
N GLY A 58 19.78 -4.93 -15.05
CA GLY A 58 20.30 -3.61 -14.72
C GLY A 58 19.58 -2.95 -13.55
N PHE A 59 18.23 -3.01 -13.54
CA PHE A 59 17.43 -2.52 -12.40
C PHE A 59 17.67 -3.34 -11.14
N GLY A 60 17.73 -4.67 -11.25
CA GLY A 60 18.04 -5.55 -10.13
C GLY A 60 19.37 -5.21 -9.48
N LEU A 61 20.41 -4.96 -10.31
CA LEU A 61 21.72 -4.53 -9.83
C LEU A 61 21.67 -3.15 -9.16
N ALA A 62 20.99 -2.18 -9.77
CA ALA A 62 20.82 -0.85 -9.18
C ALA A 62 20.13 -0.90 -7.82
N VAL A 63 19.05 -1.68 -7.69
CA VAL A 63 18.35 -1.92 -6.43
C VAL A 63 19.27 -2.57 -5.40
N ALA A 64 20.04 -3.59 -5.78
CA ALA A 64 21.00 -4.25 -4.90
C ALA A 64 22.07 -3.26 -4.37
N VAL A 65 22.59 -2.39 -5.23
CA VAL A 65 23.56 -1.35 -4.83
C VAL A 65 22.93 -0.35 -3.85
N ILE A 66 21.70 0.09 -4.10
CA ILE A 66 20.99 1.00 -3.20
C ILE A 66 20.75 0.35 -1.82
N PHE A 67 20.31 -0.93 -1.79
CA PHE A 67 20.16 -1.65 -0.52
C PHE A 67 21.50 -1.83 0.22
N MET A 68 22.57 -2.17 -0.48
CA MET A 68 23.92 -2.24 0.10
C MET A 68 24.34 -0.88 0.70
N ALA A 69 24.18 0.20 -0.08
CA ALA A 69 24.50 1.55 0.39
C ALA A 69 23.67 1.92 1.62
N THR A 70 22.37 1.62 1.62
CA THR A 70 21.51 1.84 2.79
C THR A 70 21.95 1.03 4.00
N PHE A 71 22.29 -0.25 3.80
CA PHE A 71 22.79 -1.11 4.88
C PHE A 71 24.05 -0.52 5.52
N PHE A 72 25.07 -0.15 4.72
CA PHE A 72 26.29 0.45 5.25
C PHE A 72 26.07 1.82 5.89
N ALA A 73 25.16 2.63 5.35
CA ALA A 73 24.81 3.93 5.90
C ALA A 73 24.07 3.81 7.26
N THR A 74 23.32 2.74 7.47
CA THR A 74 22.53 2.54 8.70
C THR A 74 23.23 1.67 9.73
N ALA A 75 24.24 0.89 9.37
CA ALA A 75 24.93 -0.07 10.24
C ALA A 75 25.55 0.56 11.50
N GLY A 76 25.87 1.87 11.48
CA GLY A 76 26.40 2.59 12.66
C GLY A 76 25.32 3.26 13.53
N TYR A 77 24.05 3.23 13.12
CA TYR A 77 22.97 3.92 13.81
C TYR A 77 22.06 3.00 14.65
N GLU A 78 22.14 1.69 14.44
CA GLU A 78 21.46 0.76 15.33
C GLU A 78 22.32 0.56 16.60
N PRO A 79 21.87 1.06 17.76
CA PRO A 79 22.40 0.55 19.02
C PRO A 79 22.04 -0.94 19.02
N VAL A 80 23.03 -1.80 18.91
CA VAL A 80 22.88 -3.21 19.26
C VAL A 80 22.54 -3.19 20.75
N GLU A 81 21.26 -3.11 21.12
CA GLU A 81 20.81 -3.61 22.39
C GLU A 81 21.17 -5.09 22.35
N ILE A 82 22.37 -5.41 22.81
CA ILE A 82 22.73 -6.76 23.19
C ILE A 82 21.68 -7.09 24.24
N ALA A 83 20.64 -7.82 23.82
CA ALA A 83 19.65 -8.35 24.73
C ALA A 83 20.44 -9.01 25.85
N SER A 84 20.34 -8.48 27.06
CA SER A 84 21.08 -9.01 28.20
C SER A 84 20.84 -10.51 28.22
N ALA A 85 21.82 -11.32 28.61
CA ALA A 85 21.70 -12.77 28.66
C ALA A 85 20.45 -13.21 29.48
N GLU A 86 19.98 -12.35 30.38
CA GLU A 86 18.72 -12.48 31.12
C GLU A 86 17.48 -12.32 30.22
N ALA A 87 17.47 -11.42 29.26
CA ALA A 87 16.37 -11.27 28.31
C ALA A 87 16.29 -12.44 27.30
N LEU A 88 17.44 -13.03 26.96
CA LEU A 88 17.52 -14.25 26.14
C LEU A 88 17.12 -15.52 26.93
N SER A 89 17.28 -15.53 28.26
CA SER A 89 16.91 -16.66 29.11
C SER A 89 15.43 -16.71 29.48
N GLN A 90 14.71 -15.60 29.39
CA GLN A 90 13.26 -15.59 29.54
C GLN A 90 12.63 -16.27 28.32
N LYS A 91 12.13 -17.49 28.49
CA LYS A 91 11.25 -18.13 27.52
C LYS A 91 10.08 -17.21 27.22
N GLY A 92 10.14 -16.52 26.09
CA GLY A 92 9.00 -15.76 25.60
C GLY A 92 7.76 -16.64 25.45
N PRO A 93 6.59 -16.06 25.38
CA PRO A 93 5.35 -16.82 25.15
C PRO A 93 5.52 -17.66 23.88
N GLY A 94 5.14 -18.94 23.93
CA GLY A 94 5.29 -19.86 22.81
C GLY A 94 4.61 -19.29 21.54
N ILE A 95 5.13 -19.61 20.37
CA ILE A 95 4.63 -19.11 19.08
C ILE A 95 3.11 -19.30 18.96
N MET A 96 2.57 -20.44 19.39
CA MET A 96 1.13 -20.70 19.35
C MET A 96 0.33 -19.76 20.25
N ALA A 97 0.81 -19.45 21.45
CA ALA A 97 0.16 -18.51 22.36
C ALA A 97 0.11 -17.10 21.75
N THR A 98 1.18 -16.70 21.06
CA THR A 98 1.27 -15.41 20.37
C THR A 98 0.34 -15.35 19.17
N LEU A 99 0.27 -16.40 18.36
CA LEU A 99 -0.67 -16.47 17.22
C LEU A 99 -2.13 -16.39 17.69
N VAL A 100 -2.47 -17.09 18.78
CA VAL A 100 -3.82 -17.01 19.38
C VAL A 100 -4.10 -15.61 19.92
N ALA A 101 -3.13 -14.96 20.56
CA ALA A 101 -3.27 -13.59 21.04
C ALA A 101 -3.53 -12.61 19.88
N MET A 102 -2.83 -12.77 18.76
CA MET A 102 -3.07 -11.97 17.53
C MET A 102 -4.45 -12.22 16.92
N ALA A 103 -4.86 -13.47 16.79
CA ALA A 103 -6.19 -13.81 16.28
C ALA A 103 -7.34 -13.22 17.14
N LYS A 104 -7.07 -12.97 18.43
CA LYS A 104 -8.00 -12.28 19.35
C LYS A 104 -7.87 -10.76 19.33
N ASN A 105 -6.87 -10.21 18.67
CA ASN A 105 -6.65 -8.77 18.55
C ASN A 105 -7.53 -8.18 17.44
N LYS A 106 -8.72 -7.69 17.81
CA LYS A 106 -9.68 -7.13 16.86
C LYS A 106 -9.13 -5.93 16.10
N VAL A 107 -8.33 -5.09 16.76
CA VAL A 107 -7.75 -3.89 16.13
C VAL A 107 -6.76 -4.30 15.05
N TRP A 108 -5.94 -5.31 15.32
CA TRP A 108 -5.01 -5.86 14.33
C TRP A 108 -5.74 -6.45 13.12
N ILE A 109 -6.82 -7.23 13.36
CA ILE A 109 -7.60 -7.80 12.27
C ILE A 109 -8.16 -6.70 11.36
N PHE A 110 -8.75 -5.64 11.92
CA PHE A 110 -9.28 -4.55 11.13
C PHE A 110 -8.17 -3.76 10.42
N ALA A 111 -7.02 -3.52 11.07
CA ALA A 111 -5.88 -2.86 10.44
C ALA A 111 -5.31 -3.67 9.27
N VAL A 112 -5.22 -5.00 9.40
CA VAL A 112 -4.85 -5.91 8.30
C VAL A 112 -5.87 -5.85 7.17
N LEU A 113 -7.18 -5.88 7.48
CA LEU A 113 -8.24 -5.80 6.47
C LEU A 113 -8.27 -4.47 5.71
N ILE A 114 -7.92 -3.35 6.35
CA ILE A 114 -7.74 -2.06 5.67
C ILE A 114 -6.78 -2.24 4.47
N TYR A 115 -5.63 -2.88 4.72
CA TYR A 115 -4.65 -3.08 3.67
C TYR A 115 -5.06 -4.14 2.65
N VAL A 116 -5.65 -5.25 3.09
CA VAL A 116 -6.16 -6.29 2.17
C VAL A 116 -7.11 -5.69 1.14
N PHE A 117 -8.11 -4.93 1.58
CA PHE A 117 -9.08 -4.32 0.66
C PHE A 117 -8.44 -3.27 -0.25
N ASN A 118 -7.54 -2.44 0.29
CA ASN A 118 -6.84 -1.44 -0.51
C ASN A 118 -5.94 -2.10 -1.58
N ALA A 119 -5.17 -3.12 -1.21
CA ALA A 119 -4.31 -3.88 -2.10
C ALA A 119 -5.11 -4.64 -3.17
N MET A 120 -6.27 -5.22 -2.79
CA MET A 120 -7.18 -5.90 -3.71
C MET A 120 -7.67 -4.97 -4.82
N GLY A 121 -8.19 -3.79 -4.46
CA GLY A 121 -8.65 -2.81 -5.47
C GLY A 121 -7.50 -2.27 -6.33
N GLY A 122 -6.36 -2.01 -5.71
CA GLY A 122 -5.16 -1.51 -6.41
C GLY A 122 -4.64 -2.48 -7.46
N ILE A 123 -4.57 -3.79 -7.17
CA ILE A 123 -4.10 -4.78 -8.14
C ILE A 123 -5.10 -5.00 -9.28
N MET A 124 -6.42 -4.98 -9.00
CA MET A 124 -7.45 -5.06 -10.05
C MET A 124 -7.32 -3.90 -11.03
N GLN A 125 -7.17 -2.67 -10.52
CA GLN A 125 -6.93 -1.50 -11.35
C GLN A 125 -5.62 -1.63 -12.15
N ALA A 126 -4.52 -2.01 -11.51
CA ALA A 126 -3.21 -2.11 -12.16
C ALA A 126 -3.18 -3.12 -13.31
N GLN A 127 -3.83 -4.27 -13.15
CA GLN A 127 -3.89 -5.31 -14.18
C GLN A 127 -4.67 -4.88 -15.42
N THR A 128 -5.71 -4.07 -15.28
CA THR A 128 -6.61 -3.71 -16.37
C THR A 128 -6.36 -2.30 -16.91
N MET A 129 -5.56 -1.50 -16.24
CA MET A 129 -5.34 -0.08 -16.56
C MET A 129 -4.89 0.15 -18.01
N VAL A 130 -3.87 -0.57 -18.48
CA VAL A 130 -3.33 -0.39 -19.83
C VAL A 130 -4.37 -0.82 -20.89
N ILE A 131 -5.06 -1.94 -20.64
CA ILE A 131 -6.09 -2.45 -21.54
C ILE A 131 -7.27 -1.46 -21.60
N TYR A 132 -7.68 -0.92 -20.45
CA TYR A 132 -8.70 0.10 -20.36
C TYR A 132 -8.33 1.37 -21.16
N PHE A 133 -7.09 1.87 -21.03
CA PHE A 133 -6.64 3.04 -21.77
C PHE A 133 -6.62 2.81 -23.28
N THR A 134 -6.28 1.58 -23.70
CA THR A 134 -6.19 1.21 -25.10
C THR A 134 -7.58 1.08 -25.75
N HIS A 135 -8.46 0.31 -25.11
CA HIS A 135 -9.72 -0.10 -25.75
C HIS A 135 -10.92 0.80 -25.40
N ASN A 136 -10.90 1.45 -24.24
CA ASN A 136 -11.99 2.30 -23.80
C ASN A 136 -11.75 3.78 -24.13
N LEU A 137 -10.50 4.25 -23.96
CA LEU A 137 -10.17 5.66 -24.11
C LEU A 137 -9.44 5.99 -25.43
N GLY A 138 -8.98 4.95 -26.13
CA GLY A 138 -8.38 5.07 -27.48
C GLY A 138 -7.05 5.81 -27.55
N ASN A 139 -6.47 6.24 -26.41
CA ASN A 139 -5.19 6.95 -26.35
C ASN A 139 -4.35 6.50 -25.13
N PRO A 140 -3.77 5.28 -25.19
CA PRO A 140 -3.06 4.70 -24.05
C PRO A 140 -1.88 5.55 -23.60
N GLN A 141 -1.14 6.17 -24.50
CA GLN A 141 0.07 6.94 -24.15
C GLN A 141 -0.25 8.19 -23.33
N SER A 142 -1.24 8.98 -23.76
CA SER A 142 -1.61 10.21 -23.05
C SER A 142 -2.18 9.92 -21.67
N TYR A 143 -3.03 8.89 -21.54
CA TYR A 143 -3.59 8.48 -20.24
C TYR A 143 -2.53 7.87 -19.33
N LEU A 144 -1.60 7.09 -19.86
CA LEU A 144 -0.51 6.52 -19.07
C LEU A 144 0.44 7.59 -18.53
N ARG A 145 0.80 8.58 -19.36
CA ARG A 145 1.61 9.75 -18.93
C ARG A 145 0.89 10.54 -17.84
N MET A 146 -0.41 10.83 -18.04
CA MET A 146 -1.21 11.53 -17.04
C MET A 146 -1.30 10.72 -15.74
N TYR A 147 -1.58 9.43 -15.82
CA TYR A 147 -1.60 8.53 -14.67
C TYR A 147 -0.29 8.58 -13.89
N SER A 148 0.84 8.41 -14.56
CA SER A 148 2.16 8.42 -13.94
C SER A 148 2.46 9.76 -13.26
N ALA A 149 2.23 10.87 -13.95
CA ALA A 149 2.48 12.20 -13.42
C ALA A 149 1.59 12.51 -12.20
N VAL A 150 0.29 12.27 -12.33
CA VAL A 150 -0.67 12.55 -11.24
C VAL A 150 -0.43 11.62 -10.05
N SER A 151 -0.25 10.31 -10.28
CA SER A 151 0.02 9.37 -9.20
C SER A 151 1.30 9.71 -8.46
N MET A 152 2.38 10.03 -9.15
CA MET A 152 3.66 10.38 -8.53
C MET A 152 3.52 11.66 -7.67
N VAL A 153 3.08 12.75 -8.27
CA VAL A 153 3.08 14.07 -7.61
C VAL A 153 2.01 14.13 -6.51
N VAL A 154 0.79 13.71 -6.82
CA VAL A 154 -0.34 13.90 -5.90
C VAL A 154 -0.32 12.91 -4.75
N THR A 155 0.11 11.67 -4.97
CA THR A 155 0.35 10.70 -3.87
C THR A 155 1.44 11.23 -2.93
N MET A 156 2.51 11.81 -3.47
CA MET A 156 3.57 12.43 -2.68
C MET A 156 3.06 13.59 -1.82
N VAL A 157 2.18 14.45 -2.36
CA VAL A 157 1.49 15.49 -1.58
C VAL A 157 0.65 14.87 -0.46
N GLY A 158 -0.05 13.78 -0.73
CA GLY A 158 -0.76 13.00 0.29
C GLY A 158 0.16 12.54 1.42
N TYR A 159 1.32 11.97 1.10
CA TYR A 159 2.31 11.56 2.11
C TYR A 159 2.88 12.73 2.92
N VAL A 160 3.26 13.81 2.28
CA VAL A 160 3.82 14.98 2.97
C VAL A 160 2.80 15.59 3.93
N SER A 161 1.53 15.60 3.55
CA SER A 161 0.43 16.14 4.37
C SER A 161 0.03 15.21 5.54
N LEU A 162 0.58 13.99 5.60
CA LEU A 162 0.23 12.97 6.58
C LEU A 162 0.36 13.48 8.04
N SER A 163 1.50 14.09 8.36
CA SER A 163 1.76 14.62 9.70
C SER A 163 0.76 15.71 10.14
N PHE A 164 0.23 16.47 9.18
CA PHE A 164 -0.79 17.48 9.46
C PHE A 164 -2.14 16.84 9.83
N PHE A 165 -2.56 15.83 9.06
CA PHE A 165 -3.84 15.18 9.29
C PHE A 165 -3.81 14.23 10.49
N THR A 166 -2.75 13.47 10.69
CA THR A 166 -2.65 12.53 11.82
C THR A 166 -2.62 13.22 13.16
N LYS A 167 -2.02 14.42 13.27
CA LYS A 167 -2.06 15.23 14.49
C LYS A 167 -3.47 15.70 14.86
N ARG A 168 -4.36 15.87 13.89
CA ARG A 168 -5.73 16.37 14.11
C ARG A 168 -6.78 15.28 14.19
N LEU A 169 -6.67 14.27 13.35
CA LEU A 169 -7.69 13.24 13.15
C LEU A 169 -7.28 11.88 13.76
N GLY A 170 -6.02 11.72 14.14
CA GLY A 170 -5.43 10.44 14.46
C GLY A 170 -5.08 9.61 13.22
N ASN A 171 -4.54 8.41 13.41
CA ASN A 171 -4.10 7.54 12.32
C ASN A 171 -5.29 6.95 11.55
N ALA A 172 -6.25 6.36 12.26
CA ALA A 172 -7.44 5.78 11.65
C ALA A 172 -8.38 6.85 11.07
N GLY A 173 -8.47 8.03 11.70
CA GLY A 173 -9.23 9.17 11.18
C GLY A 173 -8.65 9.70 9.86
N THR A 174 -7.32 9.77 9.75
CA THR A 174 -6.64 10.17 8.51
C THR A 174 -6.79 9.10 7.42
N ASN A 175 -6.75 7.82 7.79
CA ASN A 175 -7.03 6.72 6.86
C ASN A 175 -8.45 6.84 6.29
N LEU A 176 -9.44 7.10 7.14
CA LEU A 176 -10.83 7.28 6.74
C LEU A 176 -11.01 8.46 5.78
N LEU A 177 -10.32 9.58 6.05
CA LEU A 177 -10.28 10.74 5.14
C LEU A 177 -9.68 10.35 3.78
N GLY A 178 -8.59 9.59 3.78
CA GLY A 178 -7.97 9.08 2.56
C GLY A 178 -8.91 8.16 1.77
N CYS A 179 -9.64 7.28 2.46
CA CYS A 179 -10.67 6.44 1.83
C CYS A 179 -11.79 7.30 1.21
N ALA A 180 -12.22 8.37 1.89
CA ALA A 180 -13.24 9.28 1.34
C ALA A 180 -12.78 9.95 0.04
N PHE A 181 -11.55 10.45 -0.03
CA PHE A 181 -10.97 10.98 -1.27
C PHE A 181 -10.86 9.90 -2.35
N GLY A 182 -10.45 8.69 -1.99
CA GLY A 182 -10.40 7.55 -2.90
C GLY A 182 -11.77 7.20 -3.49
N ILE A 183 -12.81 7.16 -2.65
CA ILE A 183 -14.20 6.92 -3.09
C ILE A 183 -14.66 8.03 -4.03
N VAL A 184 -14.54 9.28 -3.61
CA VAL A 184 -15.02 10.44 -4.40
C VAL A 184 -14.31 10.51 -5.73
N GLY A 185 -12.98 10.35 -5.77
CA GLY A 185 -12.20 10.40 -7.01
C GLY A 185 -12.60 9.29 -8.00
N ASN A 186 -12.75 8.05 -7.51
CA ASN A 186 -13.15 6.94 -8.38
C ASN A 186 -14.62 7.00 -8.81
N LEU A 187 -15.54 7.44 -7.93
CA LEU A 187 -16.94 7.67 -8.31
C LEU A 187 -17.09 8.84 -9.28
N PHE A 188 -16.29 9.91 -9.12
CA PHE A 188 -16.25 11.00 -10.08
C PHE A 188 -15.87 10.48 -11.48
N ARG A 189 -14.81 9.66 -11.59
CA ARG A 189 -14.41 9.00 -12.84
C ARG A 189 -15.51 8.08 -13.38
N PHE A 190 -16.19 7.34 -12.51
CA PHE A 190 -17.28 6.46 -12.89
C PHE A 190 -18.46 7.22 -13.49
N VAL A 191 -18.90 8.30 -12.86
CA VAL A 191 -20.04 9.12 -13.32
C VAL A 191 -19.70 9.85 -14.60
N MET A 192 -18.52 10.44 -14.67
CA MET A 192 -18.07 11.21 -15.85
C MET A 192 -17.50 10.32 -16.97
N ARG A 193 -17.36 9.04 -16.74
CA ARG A 193 -16.85 8.02 -17.68
C ARG A 193 -15.48 8.33 -18.29
N ASP A 194 -14.62 9.03 -17.56
CA ASP A 194 -13.31 9.46 -18.05
C ASP A 194 -13.38 10.09 -19.47
N SER A 195 -14.43 10.88 -19.74
CA SER A 195 -14.79 11.39 -21.07
C SER A 195 -13.69 12.27 -21.69
N SER A 196 -12.78 12.80 -20.87
CA SER A 196 -11.63 13.58 -21.32
C SER A 196 -10.43 13.36 -20.42
N LEU A 197 -9.23 13.69 -20.91
CA LEU A 197 -7.99 13.62 -20.15
C LEU A 197 -8.02 14.49 -18.88
N ILE A 198 -8.73 15.62 -18.91
CA ILE A 198 -8.91 16.50 -17.76
C ILE A 198 -9.77 15.82 -16.67
N VAL A 199 -10.88 15.21 -17.06
CA VAL A 199 -11.77 14.47 -16.16
C VAL A 199 -11.02 13.31 -15.53
N PHE A 200 -10.31 12.54 -16.34
CA PHE A 200 -9.44 11.45 -15.86
C PHE A 200 -8.43 11.97 -14.83
N GLY A 201 -7.68 13.03 -15.17
CA GLY A 201 -6.65 13.62 -14.33
C GLY A 201 -7.20 14.15 -13.00
N ALA A 202 -8.36 14.82 -13.02
CA ALA A 202 -9.00 15.36 -11.83
C ALA A 202 -9.45 14.23 -10.87
N GLY A 203 -10.19 13.23 -11.37
CA GLY A 203 -10.64 12.10 -10.57
C GLY A 203 -9.48 11.24 -10.08
N MET A 204 -8.47 11.02 -10.92
CA MET A 204 -7.26 10.30 -10.54
C MET A 204 -6.45 11.05 -9.50
N GLY A 205 -6.37 12.39 -9.59
CA GLY A 205 -5.71 13.22 -8.59
C GLY A 205 -6.36 13.10 -7.22
N MET A 206 -7.69 13.16 -7.15
CA MET A 206 -8.43 12.96 -5.90
C MET A 206 -8.16 11.56 -5.31
N ALA A 207 -8.23 10.52 -6.14
CA ALA A 207 -7.97 9.16 -5.71
C ALA A 207 -6.50 8.96 -5.28
N ALA A 208 -5.54 9.55 -5.98
CA ALA A 208 -4.12 9.48 -5.68
C ALA A 208 -3.77 10.19 -4.36
N PHE A 209 -4.36 11.36 -4.09
CA PHE A 209 -4.23 12.02 -2.79
C PHE A 209 -4.72 11.13 -1.65
N GLY A 210 -5.93 10.60 -1.81
CA GLY A 210 -6.50 9.65 -0.86
C GLY A 210 -5.63 8.40 -0.67
N GLY A 211 -5.11 7.85 -1.76
CA GLY A 211 -4.19 6.72 -1.76
C GLY A 211 -2.91 6.98 -0.97
N GLY A 212 -2.33 8.19 -1.08
CA GLY A 212 -1.18 8.63 -0.29
C GLY A 212 -1.47 8.67 1.21
N LEU A 213 -2.63 9.20 1.61
CA LEU A 213 -3.05 9.21 3.01
C LEU A 213 -3.30 7.78 3.54
N VAL A 214 -4.00 6.95 2.78
CA VAL A 214 -4.28 5.55 3.18
C VAL A 214 -2.98 4.76 3.32
N ALA A 215 -2.13 4.77 2.31
CA ALA A 215 -0.88 4.02 2.32
C ALA A 215 0.03 4.44 3.49
N GLY A 216 0.11 5.75 3.79
CA GLY A 216 0.88 6.27 4.91
C GLY A 216 0.35 5.88 6.29
N THR A 217 -0.96 5.74 6.43
CA THR A 217 -1.60 5.43 7.71
C THR A 217 -1.77 3.94 7.99
N ILE A 218 -1.69 3.06 7.00
CA ILE A 218 -1.84 1.60 7.20
C ILE A 218 -0.87 1.08 8.25
N ILE A 219 0.42 1.40 8.10
CA ILE A 219 1.45 0.94 9.04
C ILE A 219 1.23 1.51 10.45
N LEU A 220 0.77 2.76 10.54
CA LEU A 220 0.48 3.40 11.82
C LEU A 220 -0.70 2.72 12.52
N CYS A 221 -1.77 2.37 11.79
CA CYS A 221 -2.90 1.60 12.33
C CYS A 221 -2.48 0.19 12.81
N ILE A 222 -1.54 -0.46 12.11
CA ILE A 222 -0.99 -1.75 12.54
C ILE A 222 -0.17 -1.56 13.82
N MET A 223 0.64 -0.50 13.92
CA MET A 223 1.40 -0.18 15.14
C MET A 223 0.47 0.14 16.33
N ASP A 224 -0.61 0.87 16.12
CA ASP A 224 -1.61 1.14 17.15
C ASP A 224 -2.25 -0.15 17.69
N SER A 225 -2.38 -1.17 16.84
CA SER A 225 -2.89 -2.48 17.25
C SER A 225 -1.96 -3.23 18.22
N GLN A 226 -0.66 -2.87 18.28
CA GLN A 226 0.30 -3.45 19.25
C GLN A 226 -0.10 -3.08 20.67
N VAL A 227 -0.45 -1.79 20.89
CA VAL A 227 -0.86 -1.30 22.21
C VAL A 227 -2.11 -2.03 22.68
N TYR A 228 -3.10 -2.18 21.82
CA TYR A 228 -4.31 -2.94 22.15
C TYR A 228 -4.01 -4.41 22.43
N GLY A 229 -3.13 -5.03 21.66
CA GLY A 229 -2.71 -6.42 21.85
C GLY A 229 -2.03 -6.63 23.19
N GLU A 230 -1.07 -5.79 23.55
CA GLU A 230 -0.37 -5.82 24.85
C GLU A 230 -1.33 -5.56 26.02
N TRP A 231 -2.18 -4.55 25.91
CA TRP A 231 -3.17 -4.24 26.93
C TRP A 231 -4.09 -5.42 27.26
N LYS A 232 -4.52 -6.15 26.22
CA LYS A 232 -5.49 -7.24 26.34
C LYS A 232 -4.86 -8.57 26.76
N SER A 233 -3.71 -8.92 26.20
CA SER A 233 -3.06 -10.24 26.39
C SER A 233 -1.89 -10.22 27.37
N GLY A 234 -1.35 -9.03 27.69
CA GLY A 234 -0.10 -8.89 28.42
C GLY A 234 1.14 -9.33 27.63
N ILE A 235 0.97 -9.76 26.38
CA ILE A 235 2.05 -10.22 25.50
C ILE A 235 2.36 -9.10 24.50
N ARG A 236 3.59 -8.62 24.49
CA ARG A 236 4.11 -7.72 23.47
C ARG A 236 4.86 -8.52 22.43
N ASN A 237 4.47 -8.40 21.16
CA ASN A 237 5.16 -9.04 20.06
C ASN A 237 5.12 -8.15 18.81
N ASP A 238 6.03 -7.21 18.78
CA ASP A 238 6.10 -6.18 17.71
C ASP A 238 6.38 -6.80 16.34
N ALA A 239 7.29 -7.78 16.27
CA ALA A 239 7.67 -8.44 15.03
C ALA A 239 6.50 -9.17 14.37
N LEU A 240 5.71 -9.91 15.16
CA LEU A 240 4.58 -10.68 14.63
C LEU A 240 3.43 -9.76 14.20
N VAL A 241 3.16 -8.67 14.94
CA VAL A 241 2.16 -7.67 14.56
C VAL A 241 2.55 -7.01 13.23
N MET A 242 3.82 -6.65 13.07
CA MET A 242 4.34 -6.07 11.82
C MET A 242 4.33 -7.04 10.64
N SER A 243 4.43 -8.35 10.87
CA SER A 243 4.27 -9.34 9.79
C SER A 243 2.89 -9.29 9.12
N GLY A 244 1.88 -8.79 9.84
CA GLY A 244 0.54 -8.55 9.30
C GLY A 244 0.53 -7.57 8.13
N PHE A 245 1.45 -6.60 8.09
CA PHE A 245 1.59 -5.69 6.95
C PHE A 245 1.96 -6.45 5.66
N GLY A 246 3.01 -7.28 5.72
CA GLY A 246 3.43 -8.09 4.57
C GLY A 246 2.37 -9.14 4.16
N LEU A 247 1.72 -9.78 5.13
CA LEU A 247 0.68 -10.76 4.89
C LEU A 247 -0.54 -10.13 4.21
N SER A 248 -0.99 -8.96 4.67
CA SER A 248 -2.14 -8.24 4.11
C SER A 248 -1.96 -7.94 2.63
N SER A 249 -0.80 -7.43 2.23
CA SER A 249 -0.52 -7.11 0.82
C SER A 249 -0.58 -8.35 -0.06
N LYS A 250 0.00 -9.46 0.39
CA LYS A 250 0.01 -10.72 -0.37
C LYS A 250 -1.39 -11.31 -0.54
N ILE A 251 -2.20 -11.29 0.54
CA ILE A 251 -3.61 -11.73 0.47
C ILE A 251 -4.39 -10.81 -0.47
N GLY A 252 -4.27 -9.48 -0.33
CA GLY A 252 -4.97 -8.52 -1.17
C GLY A 252 -4.61 -8.68 -2.64
N PHE A 253 -3.33 -8.81 -2.97
CA PHE A 253 -2.88 -9.02 -4.35
C PHE A 253 -3.36 -10.37 -4.92
N ALA A 254 -3.29 -11.44 -4.14
CA ALA A 254 -3.74 -12.76 -4.59
C ALA A 254 -5.26 -12.78 -4.86
N VAL A 255 -6.05 -12.28 -3.93
CA VAL A 255 -7.52 -12.24 -4.06
C VAL A 255 -7.94 -11.30 -5.18
N GLY A 256 -7.40 -10.08 -5.23
CA GLY A 256 -7.74 -9.11 -6.26
C GLY A 256 -7.33 -9.56 -7.65
N GLY A 257 -6.12 -10.11 -7.78
CA GLY A 257 -5.62 -10.63 -9.05
C GLY A 257 -6.44 -11.82 -9.58
N ALA A 258 -6.77 -12.77 -8.69
CA ALA A 258 -7.61 -13.90 -9.03
C ALA A 258 -9.04 -13.47 -9.41
N LEU A 259 -9.62 -12.52 -8.66
CA LEU A 259 -10.96 -12.01 -8.92
C LEU A 259 -11.03 -11.29 -10.27
N SER A 260 -10.07 -10.42 -10.57
CA SER A 260 -9.99 -9.74 -11.87
C SER A 260 -9.88 -10.75 -13.02
N GLY A 261 -8.94 -11.71 -12.95
CA GLY A 261 -8.79 -12.74 -13.97
C GLY A 261 -10.02 -13.62 -14.16
N TYR A 262 -10.70 -13.97 -13.06
CA TYR A 262 -11.94 -14.75 -13.11
C TYR A 262 -13.07 -13.96 -13.77
N LEU A 263 -13.27 -12.70 -13.42
CA LEU A 263 -14.28 -11.84 -14.04
C LEU A 263 -14.03 -11.64 -15.53
N GLN A 264 -12.77 -11.44 -15.93
CA GLN A 264 -12.39 -11.34 -17.34
C GLN A 264 -12.73 -12.61 -18.12
N THR A 265 -12.43 -13.78 -17.54
CA THR A 265 -12.75 -15.07 -18.14
C THR A 265 -14.26 -15.29 -18.27
N LEU A 266 -15.03 -14.96 -17.22
CA LEU A 266 -16.50 -15.04 -17.25
C LEU A 266 -17.14 -14.17 -18.33
N MET A 267 -16.57 -12.97 -18.56
CA MET A 267 -17.04 -12.05 -19.60
C MET A 267 -16.52 -12.41 -21.00
N GLY A 268 -15.77 -13.50 -21.14
CA GLY A 268 -15.25 -14.00 -22.41
C GLY A 268 -14.10 -13.19 -22.96
N TYR A 269 -13.33 -12.50 -22.11
CA TYR A 269 -12.13 -11.79 -22.57
C TYR A 269 -11.07 -12.79 -23.02
N ASN A 270 -10.61 -12.60 -24.26
CA ASN A 270 -9.47 -13.33 -24.82
C ASN A 270 -8.58 -12.37 -25.59
N ALA A 271 -7.38 -12.14 -25.09
CA ALA A 271 -6.41 -11.23 -25.69
C ALA A 271 -6.00 -11.63 -27.13
N ALA A 272 -6.13 -12.90 -27.51
CA ALA A 272 -5.81 -13.40 -28.83
C ALA A 272 -6.87 -13.05 -29.90
N LEU A 273 -8.09 -12.71 -29.49
CA LEU A 273 -9.21 -12.43 -30.41
C LEU A 273 -9.29 -10.96 -30.86
N GLY A 274 -8.36 -10.10 -30.45
CA GLY A 274 -8.32 -8.69 -30.85
C GLY A 274 -9.19 -7.79 -29.95
N ALA A 275 -10.07 -6.97 -30.53
CA ALA A 275 -10.84 -5.98 -29.76
C ALA A 275 -11.84 -6.66 -28.81
N PRO A 276 -11.88 -6.24 -27.52
CA PRO A 276 -12.81 -6.79 -26.56
C PRO A 276 -14.26 -6.38 -26.84
N SER A 277 -15.22 -7.22 -26.43
CA SER A 277 -16.64 -6.89 -26.52
C SER A 277 -17.02 -5.72 -25.62
N GLU A 278 -18.15 -5.07 -25.88
CA GLU A 278 -18.63 -3.94 -25.05
C GLU A 278 -18.85 -4.33 -23.58
N ALA A 279 -19.25 -5.58 -23.32
CA ALA A 279 -19.37 -6.10 -21.96
C ALA A 279 -18.01 -6.17 -21.25
N VAL A 280 -16.96 -6.59 -21.95
CA VAL A 280 -15.59 -6.64 -21.42
C VAL A 280 -15.02 -5.22 -21.24
N LYS A 281 -15.29 -4.31 -22.15
CA LYS A 281 -14.91 -2.89 -21.98
C LYS A 281 -15.57 -2.29 -20.73
N MET A 282 -16.85 -2.61 -20.50
CA MET A 282 -17.54 -2.17 -19.29
C MET A 282 -16.93 -2.78 -18.02
N LEU A 283 -16.50 -4.04 -18.06
CA LEU A 283 -15.78 -4.65 -16.94
C LEU A 283 -14.48 -3.89 -16.64
N PHE A 284 -13.65 -3.61 -17.66
CA PHE A 284 -12.40 -2.87 -17.45
C PHE A 284 -12.65 -1.47 -16.87
N PHE A 285 -13.69 -0.80 -17.32
CA PHE A 285 -14.11 0.47 -16.75
C PHE A 285 -14.50 0.34 -15.28
N CYS A 286 -15.30 -0.66 -14.92
CA CYS A 286 -15.70 -0.93 -13.55
C CYS A 286 -14.51 -1.29 -12.65
N GLU A 287 -13.56 -2.10 -13.13
CA GLU A 287 -12.36 -2.47 -12.38
C GLU A 287 -11.46 -1.25 -12.11
N ASN A 288 -11.38 -0.32 -13.06
CA ASN A 288 -10.60 0.90 -12.91
C ASN A 288 -11.27 2.01 -12.09
N THR A 289 -12.56 1.89 -11.78
CA THR A 289 -13.33 2.92 -11.09
C THR A 289 -14.16 2.35 -9.94
N LEU A 290 -15.26 1.65 -10.25
CA LEU A 290 -16.25 1.22 -9.28
C LEU A 290 -15.69 0.20 -8.27
N PHE A 291 -14.96 -0.83 -8.73
CA PHE A 291 -14.43 -1.86 -7.83
C PHE A 291 -13.35 -1.29 -6.92
N TYR A 292 -12.57 -0.36 -7.42
CA TYR A 292 -11.62 0.35 -6.57
C TYR A 292 -12.32 1.27 -5.56
N ALA A 293 -13.41 1.94 -5.94
CA ALA A 293 -14.24 2.69 -4.98
C ALA A 293 -14.82 1.76 -3.90
N ILE A 294 -15.33 0.58 -4.28
CA ILE A 294 -15.85 -0.42 -3.32
C ILE A 294 -14.74 -0.87 -2.36
N SER A 295 -13.53 -1.10 -2.83
CA SER A 295 -12.41 -1.48 -1.96
C SER A 295 -12.08 -0.38 -0.95
N TYR A 296 -12.15 0.90 -1.32
CA TYR A 296 -12.03 2.02 -0.39
C TYR A 296 -13.19 2.10 0.61
N VAL A 297 -14.42 1.74 0.21
CA VAL A 297 -15.55 1.66 1.15
C VAL A 297 -15.30 0.59 2.20
N LEU A 298 -14.90 -0.63 1.79
CA LEU A 298 -14.60 -1.73 2.71
C LEU A 298 -13.42 -1.38 3.64
N SER A 299 -12.36 -0.79 3.09
CA SER A 299 -11.23 -0.27 3.85
C SER A 299 -11.67 0.80 4.86
N GLY A 300 -12.51 1.74 4.44
CA GLY A 300 -13.05 2.81 5.28
C GLY A 300 -13.92 2.28 6.43
N ILE A 301 -14.73 1.24 6.21
CA ILE A 301 -15.49 0.58 7.28
C ILE A 301 -14.54 0.01 8.34
N CYS A 302 -13.47 -0.67 7.91
CA CYS A 302 -12.46 -1.18 8.83
C CYS A 302 -11.74 -0.06 9.59
N ALA A 303 -11.37 1.03 8.91
CA ALA A 303 -10.75 2.20 9.53
C ALA A 303 -11.67 2.87 10.56
N PHE A 304 -12.97 2.95 10.28
CA PHE A 304 -13.96 3.47 11.24
C PHE A 304 -14.05 2.60 12.51
N LEU A 305 -13.92 1.28 12.36
CA LEU A 305 -13.89 0.38 13.51
C LEU A 305 -12.60 0.54 14.32
N VAL A 306 -11.44 0.71 13.66
CA VAL A 306 -10.16 1.01 14.33
C VAL A 306 -10.23 2.34 15.09
N LEU A 307 -10.84 3.37 14.53
CA LEU A 307 -10.98 4.70 15.14
C LEU A 307 -11.60 4.67 16.54
N ARG A 308 -12.55 3.74 16.77
CA ARG A 308 -13.19 3.57 18.08
C ARG A 308 -12.21 3.10 19.16
N TYR A 309 -11.20 2.33 18.77
CA TYR A 309 -10.17 1.82 19.69
C TYR A 309 -9.01 2.81 19.83
N GLU A 310 -8.64 3.50 18.75
CA GLU A 310 -7.57 4.50 18.73
C GLU A 310 -7.78 5.58 19.80
N ARG A 311 -9.01 6.06 19.97
CA ARG A 311 -9.35 7.05 21.00
C ARG A 311 -9.09 6.58 22.44
N LYS A 312 -8.95 5.28 22.65
CA LYS A 312 -8.67 4.68 23.97
C LYS A 312 -7.19 4.34 24.18
N ILE A 313 -6.34 4.48 23.16
CA ILE A 313 -4.91 4.15 23.23
C ILE A 313 -4.20 4.84 24.39
N PRO A 314 -4.38 6.15 24.66
CA PRO A 314 -3.71 6.79 25.79
C PRO A 314 -4.06 6.16 27.14
N GLN A 315 -5.32 5.75 27.33
CA GLN A 315 -5.76 5.07 28.55
C GLN A 315 -5.14 3.67 28.68
N MET A 316 -5.10 2.92 27.55
CA MET A 316 -4.48 1.60 27.51
C MET A 316 -2.98 1.64 27.80
N GLN A 317 -2.27 2.66 27.31
CA GLN A 317 -0.85 2.87 27.60
C GLN A 317 -0.61 3.14 29.09
N ALA A 318 -1.41 4.03 29.69
CA ALA A 318 -1.31 4.32 31.12
C ALA A 318 -1.55 3.07 31.98
N GLU A 319 -2.53 2.23 31.61
CA GLU A 319 -2.80 0.97 32.32
C GLU A 319 -1.64 -0.05 32.15
N ILE A 320 -1.03 -0.13 30.97
CA ILE A 320 0.14 -0.99 30.72
C ILE A 320 1.31 -0.54 31.59
N GLU A 321 1.58 0.77 31.65
CA GLU A 321 2.66 1.34 32.47
C GLU A 321 2.44 1.09 33.96
N ALA A 322 1.21 1.27 34.46
CA ALA A 322 0.86 0.96 35.84
C ALA A 322 1.08 -0.53 36.19
N ARG A 323 0.70 -1.44 35.29
CA ARG A 323 0.94 -2.89 35.45
C ARG A 323 2.43 -3.24 35.47
N ARG A 324 3.25 -2.54 34.66
CA ARG A 324 4.70 -2.74 34.62
C ARG A 324 5.35 -2.25 35.92
N ALA A 325 4.95 -1.09 36.43
CA ALA A 325 5.45 -0.54 37.68
C ALA A 325 5.18 -1.48 38.88
N GLN A 326 3.98 -2.08 38.93
CA GLN A 326 3.62 -3.05 39.99
C GLN A 326 4.39 -4.37 39.93
N LYS A 327 4.98 -4.75 38.81
CA LYS A 327 5.80 -5.97 38.69
C LYS A 327 7.27 -5.74 39.05
N THR A 328 7.69 -4.48 39.13
CA THR A 328 9.08 -4.10 39.46
C THR A 328 9.28 -3.78 40.93
N THR A 329 8.18 -3.65 41.73
CA THR A 329 8.13 -3.58 43.18
C THR A 329 7.89 -4.96 43.75
#